data_8903361d3add58bb9ba8e954ecfec6c9
#
_entry.id   8903361d3add58bb9ba8e954ecfec6c9
#
_cell.length_a   1.000
_cell.length_b   1.000
_cell.length_c   1.000
_cell.angle_alpha   90.00
_cell.angle_beta   90.00
_cell.angle_gamma   90.00
#
_symmetry.space_group_name_H-M   'P 1'
#
loop_
_entity.id
_entity.type
_entity.pdbx_description
1 polymer ?
#
loop_
_entity_poly.entity_id
_entity_poly.type
_entity_poly.pdbx_seq_one_letter_code
_entity_poly.pdbx_strand_id
1 'polypeptide(L)'
;MRRRMMKSKIHRASVTDANLHYEGSITLDVELMRLADIREWEQVTVVDIDNGARFETYAILGGPGDVCLNGAAARLVQPGDKVIIITYGDYEDAELDDYAPRVVHVDTANRPIDEVAAAALAPTRPGPVRYVEIQAQVDREMAGLDLELDTL
;
A
#
# COMPACT_ATOMS: atom_id res chain seq x y z
N MET A 1 -11.08 -20.28 5.30
CA MET A 1 -10.55 -19.98 3.95
C MET A 1 -9.42 -18.97 4.11
N ARG A 2 -8.30 -19.15 3.41
CA ARG A 2 -7.22 -18.15 3.44
C ARG A 2 -7.38 -17.16 2.30
N ARG A 3 -7.19 -15.88 2.60
CA ARG A 3 -7.22 -14.80 1.63
C ARG A 3 -5.89 -14.05 1.64
N ARG A 4 -5.42 -13.68 0.46
CA ARG A 4 -4.27 -12.78 0.34
C ARG A 4 -4.74 -11.33 0.42
N MET A 5 -4.35 -10.67 1.49
CA MET A 5 -4.74 -9.30 1.81
C MET A 5 -3.54 -8.36 1.72
N MET A 6 -3.80 -7.08 1.43
CA MET A 6 -2.77 -6.05 1.55
C MET A 6 -2.40 -5.88 3.02
N LYS A 7 -1.23 -6.34 3.44
CA LYS A 7 -0.75 -6.20 4.82
C LYS A 7 -0.42 -4.74 5.14
N SER A 8 0.32 -4.09 4.26
CA SER A 8 0.72 -2.69 4.43
C SER A 8 1.06 -2.02 3.12
N LYS A 9 1.19 -0.69 3.16
CA LYS A 9 1.81 0.08 2.08
C LYS A 9 2.51 1.33 2.60
N ILE A 10 3.59 1.72 1.92
CA ILE A 10 4.17 3.06 1.99
C ILE A 10 3.62 3.84 0.80
N HIS A 11 2.89 4.92 1.08
CA HIS A 11 2.10 5.61 0.06
C HIS A 11 2.79 6.87 -0.43
N ARG A 12 3.07 6.93 -1.74
CA ARG A 12 3.64 8.07 -2.45
C ARG A 12 5.05 8.47 -2.00
N ALA A 13 5.89 7.48 -1.72
CA ALA A 13 7.31 7.71 -1.50
C ALA A 13 7.99 8.26 -2.76
N SER A 14 8.99 9.11 -2.58
CA SER A 14 9.81 9.63 -3.68
C SER A 14 11.00 8.72 -3.90
N VAL A 15 11.23 8.27 -5.14
CA VAL A 15 12.45 7.54 -5.50
C VAL A 15 13.66 8.47 -5.31
N THR A 16 14.59 8.05 -4.47
CA THR A 16 15.82 8.84 -4.17
C THR A 16 16.95 8.53 -5.12
N ASP A 17 17.04 7.28 -5.59
CA ASP A 17 18.08 6.84 -6.53
C ASP A 17 17.62 5.58 -7.29
N ALA A 18 18.32 5.28 -8.40
CA ALA A 18 18.11 4.11 -9.25
C ALA A 18 19.45 3.53 -9.67
N ASN A 19 19.88 2.43 -9.02
CA ASN A 19 21.20 1.84 -9.20
C ASN A 19 21.15 0.54 -10.01
N LEU A 20 21.44 0.64 -11.32
CA LEU A 20 21.43 -0.50 -12.25
C LEU A 20 22.47 -1.58 -11.95
N HIS A 21 23.57 -1.22 -11.28
CA HIS A 21 24.73 -2.09 -11.08
C HIS A 21 24.75 -2.81 -9.73
N TYR A 22 23.75 -2.58 -8.89
CA TYR A 22 23.56 -3.28 -7.64
C TYR A 22 22.62 -4.48 -7.81
N GLU A 23 22.65 -5.43 -6.86
CA GLU A 23 21.74 -6.57 -6.87
C GLU A 23 20.26 -6.10 -6.82
N GLY A 24 19.40 -6.75 -7.63
CA GLY A 24 17.99 -6.38 -7.74
C GLY A 24 17.27 -6.38 -6.40
N SER A 25 16.78 -5.22 -5.98
CA SER A 25 16.12 -5.00 -4.68
C SER A 25 15.52 -3.59 -4.63
N ILE A 26 14.84 -3.26 -3.54
CA ILE A 26 14.55 -1.89 -3.14
C ILE A 26 15.20 -1.60 -1.79
N THR A 27 16.09 -0.60 -1.74
CA THR A 27 16.64 -0.09 -0.50
C THR A 27 15.65 0.88 0.12
N LEU A 28 15.20 0.61 1.33
CA LEU A 28 14.20 1.41 2.05
C LEU A 28 14.73 1.89 3.39
N ASP A 29 14.35 3.10 3.74
CA ASP A 29 14.53 3.64 5.09
C ASP A 29 14.00 2.63 6.14
N VAL A 30 14.86 2.28 7.08
CA VAL A 30 14.55 1.30 8.15
C VAL A 30 13.36 1.70 8.99
N GLU A 31 13.14 3.00 9.20
CA GLU A 31 11.99 3.50 9.95
C GLU A 31 10.68 3.34 9.15
N LEU A 32 10.71 3.57 7.84
CA LEU A 32 9.56 3.30 6.96
C LEU A 32 9.22 1.81 6.95
N MET A 33 10.24 0.94 6.89
CA MET A 33 10.04 -0.51 6.96
C MET A 33 9.40 -0.92 8.29
N ARG A 34 9.89 -0.37 9.41
CA ARG A 34 9.33 -0.64 10.74
C ARG A 34 7.86 -0.21 10.85
N LEU A 35 7.54 1.00 10.40
CA LEU A 35 6.17 1.53 10.43
C LEU A 35 5.21 0.72 9.56
N ALA A 36 5.67 0.29 8.39
CA ALA A 36 4.89 -0.52 7.45
C ALA A 36 4.94 -2.02 7.76
N ASP A 37 5.63 -2.45 8.84
CA ASP A 37 5.82 -3.86 9.16
C ASP A 37 6.40 -4.65 7.97
N ILE A 38 7.42 -4.10 7.34
CA ILE A 38 8.19 -4.73 6.27
C ILE A 38 9.51 -5.25 6.84
N ARG A 39 9.81 -6.52 6.60
CA ARG A 39 11.07 -7.13 7.01
C ARG A 39 12.11 -7.06 5.90
N GLU A 40 13.36 -7.09 6.27
CA GLU A 40 14.44 -7.31 5.30
C GLU A 40 14.19 -8.62 4.54
N TRP A 41 14.41 -8.61 3.22
CA TRP A 41 14.16 -9.71 2.27
C TRP A 41 12.67 -9.99 2.00
N GLU A 42 11.78 -9.25 2.58
CA GLU A 42 10.34 -9.41 2.28
C GLU A 42 10.03 -8.95 0.86
N GLN A 43 9.24 -9.75 0.14
CA GLN A 43 8.74 -9.41 -1.17
C GLN A 43 7.81 -8.20 -1.10
N VAL A 44 8.02 -7.23 -1.98
CA VAL A 44 7.18 -6.05 -2.13
C VAL A 44 6.76 -5.85 -3.58
N THR A 45 5.56 -5.31 -3.77
CA THR A 45 5.11 -4.80 -5.07
C THR A 45 5.33 -3.29 -5.09
N VAL A 46 6.01 -2.81 -6.10
CA VAL A 46 6.23 -1.37 -6.35
C VAL A 46 5.35 -0.92 -7.50
N VAL A 47 4.59 0.16 -7.27
CA VAL A 47 3.76 0.79 -8.30
C VAL A 47 4.25 2.22 -8.49
N ASP A 48 4.70 2.55 -9.68
CA ASP A 48 5.12 3.88 -10.05
C ASP A 48 3.93 4.68 -10.58
N ILE A 49 3.64 5.81 -9.93
CA ILE A 49 2.50 6.67 -10.25
C ILE A 49 2.77 7.47 -11.52
N ASP A 50 4.02 7.83 -11.77
CA ASP A 50 4.40 8.73 -12.85
C ASP A 50 4.41 8.03 -14.22
N ASN A 51 4.75 6.74 -14.27
CA ASN A 51 4.82 5.97 -15.52
C ASN A 51 3.87 4.77 -15.59
N GLY A 52 3.22 4.41 -14.47
CA GLY A 52 2.29 3.27 -14.39
C GLY A 52 2.95 1.90 -14.31
N ALA A 53 4.27 1.82 -14.16
CA ALA A 53 4.97 0.55 -14.00
C ALA A 53 4.55 -0.15 -12.70
N ARG A 54 4.41 -1.46 -12.76
CA ARG A 54 4.12 -2.31 -11.62
C ARG A 54 5.03 -3.52 -11.66
N PHE A 55 5.82 -3.72 -10.62
CA PHE A 55 6.79 -4.81 -10.55
C PHE A 55 6.99 -5.30 -9.12
N GLU A 56 7.60 -6.45 -8.99
CA GLU A 56 7.93 -7.06 -7.70
C GLU A 56 9.44 -7.10 -7.50
N THR A 57 9.84 -6.89 -6.26
CA THR A 57 11.22 -7.02 -5.80
C THR A 57 11.20 -7.38 -4.31
N TYR A 58 12.33 -7.29 -3.62
CA TYR A 58 12.42 -7.48 -2.17
C TYR A 58 13.09 -6.29 -1.50
N ALA A 59 12.75 -6.04 -0.24
CA ALA A 59 13.25 -4.91 0.52
C ALA A 59 14.59 -5.22 1.19
N ILE A 60 15.51 -4.25 1.18
CA ILE A 60 16.74 -4.25 1.97
C ILE A 60 16.84 -2.96 2.78
N LEU A 61 17.62 -3.01 3.88
CA LEU A 61 17.74 -1.89 4.81
C LEU A 61 18.52 -0.73 4.18
N GLY A 62 18.00 0.47 4.34
CA GLY A 62 18.59 1.74 3.92
C GLY A 62 18.68 2.75 5.06
N GLY A 63 19.32 3.87 4.77
CA GLY A 63 19.41 5.03 5.66
C GLY A 63 18.14 5.90 5.66
N PRO A 64 18.14 6.96 6.47
CA PRO A 64 17.00 7.87 6.57
C PRO A 64 16.59 8.46 5.21
N GLY A 65 15.32 8.29 4.85
CA GLY A 65 14.74 8.81 3.61
C GLY A 65 15.05 7.99 2.35
N ASP A 66 15.81 6.90 2.45
CA ASP A 66 16.17 6.08 1.28
C ASP A 66 14.96 5.37 0.67
N VAL A 67 14.80 5.55 -0.62
CA VAL A 67 13.93 4.77 -1.51
C VAL A 67 14.67 4.58 -2.83
N CYS A 68 15.54 3.59 -2.89
CA CYS A 68 16.41 3.34 -4.04
C CYS A 68 16.06 2.01 -4.71
N LEU A 69 15.79 2.05 -6.01
CA LEU A 69 15.54 0.85 -6.81
C LEU A 69 16.87 0.32 -7.39
N ASN A 70 17.12 -0.97 -7.24
CA ASN A 70 18.38 -1.59 -7.59
C ASN A 70 18.23 -2.63 -8.71
N GLY A 71 19.27 -2.82 -9.49
CA GLY A 71 19.33 -3.83 -10.54
C GLY A 71 18.31 -3.58 -11.65
N ALA A 72 17.65 -4.63 -12.12
CA ALA A 72 16.68 -4.54 -13.22
C ALA A 72 15.49 -3.62 -12.89
N ALA A 73 15.07 -3.55 -11.63
CA ALA A 73 14.01 -2.67 -11.18
C ALA A 73 14.34 -1.18 -11.38
N ALA A 74 15.62 -0.80 -11.32
CA ALA A 74 16.08 0.57 -11.57
C ALA A 74 15.77 1.08 -13.00
N ARG A 75 15.51 0.17 -13.95
CA ARG A 75 15.12 0.53 -15.31
C ARG A 75 13.67 1.01 -15.42
N LEU A 76 12.85 0.74 -14.43
CA LEU A 76 11.41 1.00 -14.45
C LEU A 76 11.04 2.29 -13.73
N VAL A 77 11.99 2.96 -13.10
CA VAL A 77 11.79 4.19 -12.33
C VAL A 77 12.86 5.22 -12.64
N GLN A 78 12.60 6.45 -12.24
CA GLN A 78 13.59 7.53 -12.23
C GLN A 78 13.63 8.19 -10.84
N PRO A 79 14.79 8.73 -10.39
CA PRO A 79 14.83 9.58 -9.21
C PRO A 79 13.80 10.71 -9.30
N GLY A 80 13.02 10.89 -8.23
CA GLY A 80 11.92 11.84 -8.17
C GLY A 80 10.53 11.26 -8.46
N ASP A 81 10.43 10.10 -9.10
CA ASP A 81 9.15 9.41 -9.31
C ASP A 81 8.45 9.12 -7.98
N LYS A 82 7.12 9.14 -8.00
CA LYS A 82 6.29 8.77 -6.85
C LYS A 82 5.88 7.31 -6.96
N VAL A 83 6.24 6.55 -5.93
CA VAL A 83 5.95 5.12 -5.87
C VAL A 83 5.09 4.75 -4.67
N ILE A 84 4.33 3.68 -4.82
CA ILE A 84 3.63 3.01 -3.73
C ILE A 84 4.29 1.65 -3.54
N ILE A 85 4.76 1.37 -2.33
CA ILE A 85 5.37 0.08 -1.98
C ILE A 85 4.35 -0.70 -1.16
N ILE A 86 3.97 -1.89 -1.63
CA ILE A 86 2.85 -2.67 -1.09
C ILE A 86 3.35 -4.03 -0.65
N THR A 87 2.93 -4.48 0.53
CA THR A 87 3.12 -5.86 1.00
C THR A 87 1.79 -6.57 1.20
N TYR A 88 1.83 -7.89 1.10
CA TYR A 88 0.67 -8.75 1.25
C TYR A 88 0.94 -9.81 2.31
N GLY A 89 -0.12 -10.29 2.93
CA GLY A 89 -0.10 -11.42 3.84
C GLY A 89 -1.26 -12.35 3.58
N ASP A 90 -1.12 -13.62 3.95
CA ASP A 90 -2.18 -14.60 3.87
C ASP A 90 -2.85 -14.75 5.24
N TYR A 91 -4.16 -14.51 5.30
CA TYR A 91 -4.96 -14.47 6.51
C TYR A 91 -6.10 -15.49 6.43
N GLU A 92 -6.45 -16.10 7.55
CA GLU A 92 -7.69 -16.86 7.67
C GLU A 92 -8.90 -15.91 7.77
N ASP A 93 -10.06 -16.31 7.27
CA ASP A 93 -11.28 -15.47 7.34
C ASP A 93 -11.56 -14.95 8.76
N ALA A 94 -11.30 -15.78 9.79
CA ALA A 94 -11.49 -15.40 11.19
C ALA A 94 -10.56 -14.25 11.70
N GLU A 95 -9.47 -13.98 10.99
CA GLU A 95 -8.54 -12.90 11.33
C GLU A 95 -8.95 -11.55 10.70
N LEU A 96 -9.98 -11.54 9.84
CA LEU A 96 -10.33 -10.39 9.03
C LEU A 96 -11.43 -9.50 9.63
N ASP A 97 -12.13 -9.93 10.67
CA ASP A 97 -13.24 -9.18 11.25
C ASP A 97 -12.82 -7.78 11.75
N ASP A 98 -11.63 -7.68 12.38
CA ASP A 98 -11.04 -6.43 12.84
C ASP A 98 -9.80 -6.02 12.04
N TYR A 99 -9.64 -6.59 10.83
CA TYR A 99 -8.47 -6.36 10.01
C TYR A 99 -8.42 -4.95 9.46
N ALA A 100 -7.25 -4.30 9.61
CA ALA A 100 -6.92 -3.06 8.93
C ALA A 100 -5.46 -3.09 8.46
N PRO A 101 -5.19 -2.81 7.17
CA PRO A 101 -3.82 -2.72 6.69
C PRO A 101 -3.11 -1.50 7.28
N ARG A 102 -1.79 -1.60 7.42
CA ARG A 102 -0.96 -0.45 7.81
C ARG A 102 -0.69 0.42 6.59
N VAL A 103 -0.99 1.71 6.69
CA VAL A 103 -0.71 2.68 5.63
C VAL A 103 0.22 3.75 6.18
N VAL A 104 1.42 3.83 5.63
CA VAL A 104 2.42 4.84 5.98
C VAL A 104 2.39 5.92 4.90
N HIS A 105 2.00 7.13 5.28
CA HIS A 105 2.09 8.31 4.42
C HIS A 105 3.41 9.02 4.66
N VAL A 106 3.98 9.57 3.62
CA VAL A 106 5.27 10.29 3.69
C VAL A 106 5.20 11.64 2.97
N ASP A 107 6.05 12.55 3.39
CA ASP A 107 6.29 13.81 2.69
C ASP A 107 7.27 13.63 1.50
N THR A 108 7.62 14.72 0.84
CA THR A 108 8.51 14.70 -0.33
C THR A 108 9.96 14.31 -0.01
N ALA A 109 10.33 14.30 1.28
CA ALA A 109 11.62 13.84 1.78
C ALA A 109 11.56 12.43 2.37
N ASN A 110 10.47 11.68 2.10
CA ASN A 110 10.18 10.36 2.62
C ASN A 110 10.09 10.27 4.14
N ARG A 111 9.79 11.38 4.82
CA ARG A 111 9.55 11.37 6.26
C ARG A 111 8.10 11.00 6.54
N PRO A 112 7.84 10.12 7.50
CA PRO A 112 6.47 9.79 7.89
C PRO A 112 5.66 11.03 8.30
N ILE A 113 4.42 11.10 7.84
CA ILE A 113 3.44 12.11 8.24
C ILE A 113 2.23 11.42 8.88
N ASP A 114 1.53 12.12 9.79
CA ASP A 114 0.33 11.57 10.40
C ASP A 114 -0.87 11.54 9.41
N GLU A 115 -1.92 10.81 9.80
CA GLU A 115 -3.11 10.66 8.95
C GLU A 115 -3.83 11.99 8.69
N VAL A 116 -3.74 12.95 9.61
CA VAL A 116 -4.36 14.27 9.47
C VAL A 116 -3.62 15.07 8.40
N ALA A 117 -2.30 15.07 8.45
CA ALA A 117 -1.47 15.71 7.41
C ALA A 117 -1.65 15.02 6.06
N ALA A 118 -1.73 13.69 6.03
CA ALA A 118 -2.00 12.91 4.83
C ALA A 118 -3.36 13.23 4.22
N ALA A 119 -4.40 13.36 5.03
CA ALA A 119 -5.75 13.72 4.57
C ALA A 119 -5.81 15.12 3.94
N ALA A 120 -5.01 16.06 4.45
CA ALA A 120 -4.91 17.41 3.86
C ALA A 120 -4.25 17.43 2.47
N LEU A 121 -3.44 16.42 2.14
CA LEU A 121 -2.78 16.25 0.84
C LEU A 121 -3.57 15.37 -0.14
N ALA A 122 -4.57 14.64 0.35
CA ALA A 122 -5.39 13.75 -0.48
C ALA A 122 -6.44 14.56 -1.26
N PRO A 123 -6.68 14.23 -2.54
CA PRO A 123 -7.87 14.72 -3.22
C PRO A 123 -9.11 14.24 -2.46
N THR A 124 -10.13 15.09 -2.36
CA THR A 124 -11.38 14.85 -1.64
C THR A 124 -12.16 13.66 -2.22
N ARG A 125 -11.74 12.45 -1.87
CA ARG A 125 -12.50 11.23 -2.13
C ARG A 125 -12.97 10.67 -0.79
N PRO A 126 -14.22 10.16 -0.70
CA PRO A 126 -14.62 9.43 0.50
C PRO A 126 -13.59 8.32 0.77
N GLY A 127 -13.18 8.19 2.02
CA GLY A 127 -12.26 7.13 2.45
C GLY A 127 -12.79 5.75 2.07
N PRO A 128 -11.94 4.71 2.07
CA PRO A 128 -12.40 3.35 1.78
C PRO A 128 -13.51 3.00 2.77
N VAL A 129 -14.69 2.76 2.24
CA VAL A 129 -15.82 2.22 3.01
C VAL A 129 -15.38 0.84 3.48
N ARG A 130 -15.47 0.57 4.79
CA ARG A 130 -15.12 -0.74 5.33
C ARG A 130 -16.03 -1.79 4.72
N TYR A 131 -15.49 -2.98 4.44
CA TYR A 131 -16.24 -4.10 3.86
C TYR A 131 -17.54 -4.38 4.63
N VAL A 132 -17.50 -4.30 5.96
CA VAL A 132 -18.67 -4.48 6.84
C VAL A 132 -19.76 -3.45 6.57
N GLU A 133 -19.40 -2.20 6.27
CA GLU A 133 -20.36 -1.13 5.95
C GLU A 133 -21.00 -1.35 4.58
N ILE A 134 -20.22 -1.80 3.60
CA ILE A 134 -20.72 -2.17 2.26
C ILE A 134 -21.67 -3.37 2.37
N GLN A 135 -21.28 -4.42 3.09
CA GLN A 135 -22.09 -5.61 3.26
C GLN A 135 -23.42 -5.29 3.96
N ALA A 136 -23.39 -4.50 5.04
CA ALA A 136 -24.59 -4.06 5.73
C ALA A 136 -25.51 -3.19 4.87
N GLN A 137 -24.97 -2.45 3.91
CA GLN A 137 -25.74 -1.68 2.95
C GLN A 137 -26.40 -2.60 1.91
N VAL A 138 -25.65 -3.54 1.35
CA VAL A 138 -26.16 -4.55 0.40
C VAL A 138 -27.28 -5.38 1.04
N ASP A 139 -27.09 -5.84 2.27
CA ASP A 139 -28.09 -6.64 2.99
C ASP A 139 -29.39 -5.85 3.22
N ARG A 140 -29.29 -4.54 3.52
CA ARG A 140 -30.48 -3.66 3.65
C ARG A 140 -31.19 -3.44 2.32
N GLU A 141 -30.47 -3.26 1.22
CA GLU A 141 -31.03 -3.08 -0.11
C GLU A 141 -31.74 -4.35 -0.59
N MET A 142 -31.14 -5.52 -0.35
CA MET A 142 -31.74 -6.82 -0.69
C MET A 142 -32.99 -7.09 0.13
N ALA A 143 -32.99 -6.81 1.43
CA ALA A 143 -34.17 -6.96 2.30
C ALA A 143 -35.34 -6.03 1.88
N GLY A 144 -35.02 -4.83 1.34
CA GLY A 144 -36.02 -3.91 0.79
C GLY A 144 -36.66 -4.43 -0.48
N LEU A 145 -35.91 -5.09 -1.36
CA LEU A 145 -36.41 -5.70 -2.60
C LEU A 145 -37.34 -6.88 -2.33
N ASP A 146 -37.07 -7.71 -1.32
CA ASP A 146 -37.94 -8.83 -0.94
C ASP A 146 -39.30 -8.36 -0.41
N LEU A 147 -39.33 -7.21 0.29
CA LEU A 147 -40.60 -6.62 0.78
C LEU A 147 -41.48 -6.04 -0.33
N GLU A 148 -40.90 -5.59 -1.45
CA GLU A 148 -41.66 -5.09 -2.61
C GLU A 148 -42.24 -6.23 -3.46
N LEU A 149 -41.61 -7.40 -3.48
CA LEU A 149 -42.10 -8.57 -4.22
C LEU A 149 -43.27 -9.27 -3.52
N ASP A 150 -43.35 -9.20 -2.20
CA ASP A 150 -44.46 -9.76 -1.42
C ASP A 150 -45.76 -8.90 -1.44
N THR A 151 -45.70 -7.72 -2.06
CA THR A 151 -46.84 -6.79 -2.17
C THR A 151 -47.50 -6.77 -3.56
N LEU A 152 -47.05 -7.62 -4.50
CA LEU A 152 -47.61 -7.80 -5.84
C LEU A 152 -48.38 -9.11 -5.95
#